data_58d7674230ea349d03ca310d5d31fe2e
#
_entry.id   58d7674230ea349d03ca310d5d31fe2e
#
_cell.length_a   1.000
_cell.length_b   1.000
_cell.length_c   1.000
_cell.angle_alpha   90.00
_cell.angle_beta   90.00
_cell.angle_gamma   90.00
#
_symmetry.space_group_name_H-M   'P 1'
#
loop_
_entity.id
_entity.type
_entity.pdbx_description
1 polymer ?
#
loop_
_entity_poly.entity_id
_entity_poly.type
_entity_poly.pdbx_seq_one_letter_code
_entity_poly.pdbx_strand_id
1 'polypeptide(L)'
;MTLNYRHLTMVGAVLLLAACPGSLSARSAKLADAKPHDGVASAHTMKVQGIDVSAWQGDIDWARARTAGTNFAFIKATEGGDHLDPKFLENWEGAKNAGVARSAYHFLYWCRPAHEQALWFMLNVPPDPDALPPVLDAEWNTSSKTCPKKISREDALDKIKIMLAAMESHTGKKPIIYTDPAFHREVLEGELTDYHFWLRSVAAEPQDKYTGRRWTFWQFTTTGKVPGIAGRVDRNVYGGDDADWDRVLQSLFARR
;
A
#
# COMPACT_ATOMS: atom_id res chain seq x y z
N MET A 1 -18.64 -18.18 90.91
CA MET A 1 -19.04 -18.04 89.53
C MET A 1 -18.70 -16.57 89.16
N THR A 2 -17.60 -16.37 88.50
CA THR A 2 -17.03 -15.07 88.18
C THR A 2 -17.17 -14.78 86.68
N LEU A 3 -17.93 -13.74 86.35
CA LEU A 3 -18.07 -13.25 84.94
C LEU A 3 -16.92 -12.31 84.64
N ASN A 4 -16.12 -12.63 83.61
CA ASN A 4 -15.12 -11.74 83.05
C ASN A 4 -15.65 -11.00 81.83
N TYR A 5 -15.72 -9.65 81.91
CA TYR A 5 -15.94 -8.76 80.82
C TYR A 5 -14.62 -8.53 80.05
N ARG A 6 -14.60 -8.88 78.77
CA ARG A 6 -13.50 -8.51 77.87
C ARG A 6 -13.92 -7.26 77.07
N HIS A 7 -13.09 -6.26 77.15
CA HIS A 7 -13.18 -5.02 76.35
C HIS A 7 -12.90 -5.30 74.86
N LEU A 8 -13.83 -4.83 74.02
CA LEU A 8 -13.70 -4.89 72.57
C LEU A 8 -13.09 -3.54 72.09
N THR A 9 -11.84 -3.55 71.67
CA THR A 9 -11.16 -2.42 71.02
C THR A 9 -11.50 -2.41 69.56
N MET A 10 -12.21 -1.37 69.07
CA MET A 10 -12.40 -1.10 67.66
C MET A 10 -11.12 -0.55 67.04
N VAL A 11 -10.56 -1.29 66.11
CA VAL A 11 -9.49 -0.83 65.21
C VAL A 11 -10.14 -0.21 63.98
N GLY A 12 -10.06 1.10 63.86
CA GLY A 12 -10.49 1.82 62.65
C GLY A 12 -9.53 1.58 61.50
N ALA A 13 -10.03 0.96 60.44
CA ALA A 13 -9.32 0.80 59.20
C ALA A 13 -9.40 2.10 58.38
N VAL A 14 -8.26 2.78 58.24
CA VAL A 14 -8.11 3.91 57.31
C VAL A 14 -7.94 3.36 55.91
N LEU A 15 -8.95 3.50 55.07
CA LEU A 15 -8.85 3.22 53.61
C LEU A 15 -8.05 4.34 52.95
N LEU A 16 -6.79 4.05 52.62
CA LEU A 16 -6.00 4.82 51.67
C LEU A 16 -6.52 4.58 50.26
N LEU A 17 -7.26 5.56 49.72
CA LEU A 17 -7.59 5.60 48.30
C LEU A 17 -6.32 5.93 47.52
N ALA A 18 -5.73 4.88 46.91
CA ALA A 18 -4.67 5.05 45.94
C ALA A 18 -5.26 5.70 44.68
N ALA A 19 -4.94 6.94 44.43
CA ALA A 19 -5.23 7.62 43.17
C ALA A 19 -4.44 6.93 42.06
N CYS A 20 -5.14 6.24 41.15
CA CYS A 20 -4.55 5.78 39.90
C CYS A 20 -4.02 6.98 39.12
N PRO A 21 -2.75 6.98 38.70
CA PRO A 21 -2.25 8.02 37.80
C PRO A 21 -3.04 7.91 36.50
N GLY A 22 -3.64 9.04 36.10
CA GLY A 22 -4.43 9.14 34.88
C GLY A 22 -3.67 8.56 33.69
N SER A 23 -4.34 7.75 32.92
CA SER A 23 -3.86 7.24 31.64
C SER A 23 -3.49 8.46 30.77
N LEU A 24 -2.20 8.68 30.55
CA LEU A 24 -1.71 9.52 29.48
C LEU A 24 -2.29 8.94 28.18
N SER A 25 -3.32 9.58 27.64
CA SER A 25 -3.82 9.32 26.31
C SER A 25 -2.63 9.44 25.34
N ALA A 26 -2.07 8.31 24.94
CA ALA A 26 -1.07 8.28 23.88
C ALA A 26 -1.74 8.89 22.64
N ARG A 27 -1.38 10.12 22.29
CA ARG A 27 -1.80 10.73 21.03
C ARG A 27 -1.42 9.73 19.94
N SER A 28 -2.41 9.16 19.28
CA SER A 28 -2.20 8.28 18.13
C SER A 28 -1.29 9.02 17.15
N ALA A 29 -0.10 8.48 16.92
CA ALA A 29 0.82 9.07 15.96
C ALA A 29 0.16 8.98 14.58
N LYS A 30 0.11 10.11 13.87
CA LYS A 30 -0.55 10.22 12.56
C LYS A 30 0.45 10.03 11.42
N LEU A 31 -0.08 9.75 10.23
CA LEU A 31 0.68 9.76 8.99
C LEU A 31 1.35 11.14 8.78
N ALA A 32 2.61 11.15 8.38
CA ALA A 32 3.38 12.37 8.15
C ALA A 32 4.26 12.24 6.89
N ASP A 33 4.93 13.30 6.52
CA ASP A 33 5.95 13.33 5.48
C ASP A 33 7.21 14.01 6.01
N ALA A 34 8.38 13.41 5.75
CA ALA A 34 9.67 13.97 6.19
C ALA A 34 10.12 15.15 5.34
N LYS A 35 9.67 15.21 4.07
CA LYS A 35 9.98 16.28 3.11
C LYS A 35 8.73 16.60 2.29
N PRO A 36 7.71 17.23 2.89
CA PRO A 36 6.49 17.60 2.17
C PRO A 36 6.82 18.57 1.04
N HIS A 37 6.08 18.47 -0.08
CA HIS A 37 6.18 19.37 -1.21
C HIS A 37 4.83 20.07 -1.41
N ASP A 38 4.86 21.39 -1.61
CA ASP A 38 3.62 22.19 -1.72
C ASP A 38 2.74 21.76 -2.91
N GLY A 39 3.34 21.30 -3.99
CA GLY A 39 2.63 20.82 -5.18
C GLY A 39 1.85 19.51 -4.99
N VAL A 40 1.91 18.88 -3.82
CA VAL A 40 1.14 17.68 -3.47
C VAL A 40 0.30 17.88 -2.19
N ALA A 41 0.07 19.13 -1.81
CA ALA A 41 -0.61 19.47 -0.55
C ALA A 41 -2.03 18.87 -0.47
N SER A 42 -2.75 18.80 -1.58
CA SER A 42 -4.08 18.19 -1.66
C SER A 42 -4.09 16.73 -1.25
N ALA A 43 -3.07 15.94 -1.63
CA ALA A 43 -2.97 14.54 -1.28
C ALA A 43 -2.99 14.29 0.24
N HIS A 44 -2.40 15.19 1.03
CA HIS A 44 -2.39 15.08 2.49
C HIS A 44 -3.79 15.25 3.11
N THR A 45 -4.75 15.84 2.39
CA THR A 45 -6.13 16.07 2.86
C THR A 45 -7.12 15.02 2.37
N MET A 46 -6.74 14.20 1.40
CA MET A 46 -7.55 13.08 0.93
C MET A 46 -7.73 12.03 2.04
N LYS A 47 -8.93 11.50 2.17
CA LYS A 47 -9.30 10.66 3.31
C LYS A 47 -8.74 9.25 3.24
N VAL A 48 -8.73 8.66 2.05
CA VAL A 48 -8.30 7.28 1.84
C VAL A 48 -6.80 7.27 1.53
N GLN A 49 -6.01 7.05 2.57
CA GLN A 49 -4.55 7.03 2.53
C GLN A 49 -4.02 5.61 2.44
N GLY A 50 -2.94 5.42 1.70
CA GLY A 50 -2.27 4.14 1.55
C GLY A 50 -0.75 4.27 1.52
N ILE A 51 -0.11 3.13 1.33
CA ILE A 51 1.35 3.01 1.21
C ILE A 51 1.70 2.03 0.09
N ASP A 52 2.94 2.10 -0.40
CA ASP A 52 3.52 0.98 -1.11
C ASP A 52 4.81 0.55 -0.44
N VAL A 53 5.04 -0.76 -0.42
CA VAL A 53 6.08 -1.39 0.38
C VAL A 53 6.74 -2.56 -0.34
N SER A 54 7.97 -2.83 0.05
CA SER A 54 8.77 -3.99 -0.35
C SER A 54 9.63 -4.42 0.83
N ALA A 55 10.59 -5.31 0.61
CA ALA A 55 11.59 -5.68 1.60
C ALA A 55 12.41 -4.48 2.14
N TRP A 56 12.43 -3.35 1.42
CA TRP A 56 13.13 -2.14 1.85
C TRP A 56 12.59 -1.52 3.14
N GLN A 57 11.31 -1.74 3.47
CA GLN A 57 10.69 -1.23 4.70
C GLN A 57 10.99 -2.12 5.91
N GLY A 58 11.59 -3.30 5.70
CA GLY A 58 11.86 -4.26 6.78
C GLY A 58 10.58 -4.79 7.42
N ASP A 59 10.61 -4.98 8.73
CA ASP A 59 9.46 -5.45 9.49
C ASP A 59 8.44 -4.32 9.71
N ILE A 60 7.17 -4.62 9.45
CA ILE A 60 6.07 -3.67 9.54
C ILE A 60 5.08 -4.11 10.62
N ASP A 61 4.80 -3.22 11.58
CA ASP A 61 3.66 -3.35 12.48
C ASP A 61 2.38 -2.85 11.76
N TRP A 62 1.73 -3.78 11.06
CA TRP A 62 0.55 -3.49 10.26
C TRP A 62 -0.64 -3.00 11.08
N ALA A 63 -0.81 -3.50 12.31
CA ALA A 63 -1.88 -3.04 13.20
C ALA A 63 -1.68 -1.56 13.58
N ARG A 64 -0.45 -1.17 13.86
CA ARG A 64 -0.10 0.22 14.14
C ARG A 64 -0.22 1.11 12.91
N ALA A 65 0.18 0.63 11.73
CA ALA A 65 0.01 1.35 10.46
C ALA A 65 -1.48 1.57 10.15
N ARG A 66 -2.32 0.55 10.34
CA ARG A 66 -3.77 0.65 10.17
C ARG A 66 -4.40 1.67 11.11
N THR A 67 -4.05 1.62 12.39
CA THR A 67 -4.54 2.56 13.41
C THR A 67 -4.13 4.00 13.11
N ALA A 68 -2.96 4.20 12.48
CA ALA A 68 -2.49 5.52 12.06
C ALA A 68 -3.21 6.08 10.83
N GLY A 69 -4.02 5.28 10.12
CA GLY A 69 -4.81 5.72 8.99
C GLY A 69 -4.43 5.10 7.63
N THR A 70 -3.60 4.04 7.61
CA THR A 70 -3.32 3.30 6.39
C THR A 70 -4.52 2.44 6.02
N ASN A 71 -5.20 2.77 4.92
CA ASN A 71 -6.39 2.07 4.46
C ASN A 71 -6.05 0.98 3.44
N PHE A 72 -5.03 1.18 2.61
CA PHE A 72 -4.60 0.22 1.60
C PHE A 72 -3.08 0.16 1.47
N ALA A 73 -2.59 -0.93 0.87
CA ALA A 73 -1.18 -1.13 0.58
C ALA A 73 -0.97 -1.82 -0.77
N PHE A 74 -0.03 -1.30 -1.56
CA PHE A 74 0.56 -2.00 -2.68
C PHE A 74 1.85 -2.68 -2.22
N ILE A 75 1.93 -4.01 -2.34
CA ILE A 75 3.00 -4.82 -1.77
C ILE A 75 3.80 -5.44 -2.91
N LYS A 76 5.11 -5.19 -2.96
CA LYS A 76 5.98 -5.83 -3.94
C LYS A 76 5.90 -7.33 -3.79
N ALA A 77 5.57 -8.01 -4.89
CA ALA A 77 5.57 -9.46 -4.94
C ALA A 77 6.75 -9.96 -5.77
N THR A 78 6.77 -9.59 -7.04
CA THR A 78 7.74 -10.14 -7.99
C THR A 78 8.37 -9.04 -8.84
N GLU A 79 9.55 -9.34 -9.38
CA GLU A 79 10.32 -8.47 -10.26
C GLU A 79 11.00 -9.32 -11.34
N GLY A 80 10.91 -8.92 -12.60
CA GLY A 80 11.47 -9.73 -13.69
C GLY A 80 10.90 -11.15 -13.70
N GLY A 81 11.71 -12.12 -14.12
CA GLY A 81 11.28 -13.53 -14.24
C GLY A 81 11.77 -14.45 -13.12
N ASP A 82 12.43 -13.94 -12.09
CA ASP A 82 13.15 -14.77 -11.12
C ASP A 82 13.34 -14.14 -9.72
N HIS A 83 12.91 -12.90 -9.50
CA HIS A 83 12.99 -12.27 -8.18
C HIS A 83 11.62 -12.26 -7.48
N LEU A 84 11.56 -12.88 -6.29
CA LEU A 84 10.47 -12.78 -5.34
C LEU A 84 10.90 -11.84 -4.21
N ASP A 85 10.08 -10.86 -3.87
CA ASP A 85 10.36 -10.00 -2.72
C ASP A 85 10.35 -10.84 -1.42
N PRO A 86 11.44 -10.86 -0.65
CA PRO A 86 11.55 -11.74 0.51
C PRO A 86 10.58 -11.41 1.64
N LYS A 87 9.96 -10.22 1.62
CA LYS A 87 8.94 -9.80 2.59
C LYS A 87 7.51 -9.88 2.04
N PHE A 88 7.31 -10.37 0.81
CA PHE A 88 6.00 -10.38 0.19
C PHE A 88 4.94 -11.08 1.04
N LEU A 89 5.16 -12.35 1.38
CA LEU A 89 4.16 -13.13 2.11
C LEU A 89 3.92 -12.60 3.52
N GLU A 90 4.96 -12.16 4.20
CA GLU A 90 4.85 -11.54 5.53
C GLU A 90 3.99 -10.27 5.48
N ASN A 91 4.28 -9.38 4.53
CA ASN A 91 3.52 -8.16 4.33
C ASN A 91 2.09 -8.43 3.85
N TRP A 92 1.91 -9.42 2.97
CA TRP A 92 0.60 -9.83 2.46
C TRP A 92 -0.35 -10.29 3.58
N GLU A 93 0.12 -11.20 4.43
CA GLU A 93 -0.66 -11.69 5.55
C GLU A 93 -0.79 -10.65 6.68
N GLY A 94 0.25 -9.89 6.96
CA GLY A 94 0.23 -8.83 7.94
C GLY A 94 -0.80 -7.74 7.62
N ALA A 95 -0.85 -7.27 6.38
CA ALA A 95 -1.84 -6.30 5.91
C ALA A 95 -3.27 -6.87 6.01
N LYS A 96 -3.48 -8.14 5.58
CA LYS A 96 -4.77 -8.82 5.69
C LYS A 96 -5.26 -8.86 7.13
N ASN A 97 -4.43 -9.34 8.03
CA ASN A 97 -4.77 -9.52 9.44
C ASN A 97 -5.05 -8.19 10.15
N ALA A 98 -4.44 -7.10 9.69
CA ALA A 98 -4.69 -5.76 10.20
C ALA A 98 -5.91 -5.06 9.56
N GLY A 99 -6.59 -5.68 8.59
CA GLY A 99 -7.70 -5.06 7.87
C GLY A 99 -7.27 -3.92 6.94
N VAL A 100 -6.04 -3.98 6.40
CA VAL A 100 -5.53 -3.10 5.35
C VAL A 100 -5.84 -3.76 4.01
N ALA A 101 -6.60 -3.08 3.14
CA ALA A 101 -6.84 -3.55 1.78
C ALA A 101 -5.50 -3.65 1.04
N ARG A 102 -5.24 -4.76 0.35
CA ARG A 102 -3.92 -5.01 -0.21
C ARG A 102 -3.95 -5.44 -1.66
N SER A 103 -2.91 -5.10 -2.38
CA SER A 103 -2.65 -5.55 -3.75
C SER A 103 -1.19 -5.97 -3.89
N ALA A 104 -0.95 -6.98 -4.71
CA ALA A 104 0.40 -7.40 -5.09
C ALA A 104 0.84 -6.64 -6.36
N TYR A 105 2.07 -6.14 -6.39
CA TYR A 105 2.61 -5.58 -7.61
C TYR A 105 3.79 -6.36 -8.18
N HIS A 106 3.88 -6.36 -9.52
CA HIS A 106 4.99 -6.89 -10.30
C HIS A 106 5.77 -5.75 -10.95
N PHE A 107 7.08 -5.67 -10.69
CA PHE A 107 7.98 -4.73 -11.34
C PHE A 107 8.48 -5.29 -12.68
N LEU A 108 8.09 -4.65 -13.79
CA LEU A 108 8.32 -5.17 -15.14
C LEU A 108 9.75 -4.91 -15.62
N TYR A 109 10.44 -5.97 -16.07
CA TYR A 109 11.76 -5.90 -16.69
C TYR A 109 11.68 -5.91 -18.22
N TRP A 110 12.27 -4.91 -18.84
CA TRP A 110 12.22 -4.74 -20.30
C TRP A 110 13.14 -5.70 -21.05
N CYS A 111 14.23 -6.18 -20.43
CA CYS A 111 15.16 -7.13 -21.00
C CYS A 111 14.73 -8.61 -20.90
N ARG A 112 13.64 -8.91 -20.18
CA ARG A 112 13.12 -10.29 -20.00
C ARG A 112 11.85 -10.48 -20.83
N PRO A 113 11.59 -11.70 -21.34
CA PRO A 113 10.32 -12.02 -21.99
C PRO A 113 9.11 -11.81 -21.06
N ALA A 114 8.01 -11.27 -21.60
CA ALA A 114 6.82 -11.01 -20.78
C ALA A 114 6.17 -12.30 -20.25
N HIS A 115 6.18 -13.37 -21.03
CA HIS A 115 5.58 -14.65 -20.61
C HIS A 115 6.34 -15.31 -19.44
N GLU A 116 7.66 -15.15 -19.34
CA GLU A 116 8.43 -15.61 -18.17
C GLU A 116 8.01 -14.84 -16.91
N GLN A 117 7.88 -13.52 -17.02
CA GLN A 117 7.48 -12.65 -15.93
C GLN A 117 6.02 -12.93 -15.51
N ALA A 118 5.14 -13.15 -16.47
CA ALA A 118 3.77 -13.54 -16.22
C ALA A 118 3.68 -14.86 -15.45
N LEU A 119 4.43 -15.87 -15.89
CA LEU A 119 4.49 -17.16 -15.19
C LEU A 119 5.03 -17.00 -13.78
N TRP A 120 6.12 -16.21 -13.62
CA TRP A 120 6.71 -15.94 -12.31
C TRP A 120 5.74 -15.25 -11.35
N PHE A 121 4.98 -14.25 -11.83
CA PHE A 121 3.91 -13.63 -11.06
C PHE A 121 2.84 -14.65 -10.64
N MET A 122 2.31 -15.43 -11.58
CA MET A 122 1.25 -16.42 -11.30
C MET A 122 1.68 -17.50 -10.31
N LEU A 123 2.95 -17.91 -10.33
CA LEU A 123 3.48 -18.92 -9.41
C LEU A 123 3.66 -18.40 -7.96
N ASN A 124 3.85 -17.11 -7.79
CA ASN A 124 4.24 -16.53 -6.51
C ASN A 124 3.14 -15.68 -5.85
N VAL A 125 2.16 -15.21 -6.62
CA VAL A 125 1.06 -14.40 -6.09
C VAL A 125 -0.21 -15.24 -6.00
N PRO A 126 -0.72 -15.52 -4.79
CA PRO A 126 -1.94 -16.30 -4.65
C PRO A 126 -3.15 -15.52 -5.16
N PRO A 127 -4.06 -16.14 -5.92
CA PRO A 127 -5.36 -15.56 -6.19
C PRO A 127 -6.11 -15.36 -4.86
N ASP A 128 -6.54 -14.14 -4.59
CA ASP A 128 -7.27 -13.80 -3.37
C ASP A 128 -8.48 -12.93 -3.73
N PRO A 129 -9.71 -13.41 -3.53
CA PRO A 129 -10.92 -12.66 -3.84
C PRO A 129 -11.03 -11.37 -3.03
N ASP A 130 -10.46 -11.33 -1.82
CA ASP A 130 -10.52 -10.20 -0.90
C ASP A 130 -9.40 -9.15 -1.14
N ALA A 131 -8.47 -9.41 -2.06
CA ALA A 131 -7.44 -8.46 -2.43
C ALA A 131 -7.95 -7.42 -3.45
N LEU A 132 -7.33 -6.26 -3.49
CA LEU A 132 -7.46 -5.31 -4.60
C LEU A 132 -6.94 -5.93 -5.91
N PRO A 133 -7.31 -5.39 -7.08
CA PRO A 133 -6.72 -5.83 -8.35
C PRO A 133 -5.19 -5.79 -8.30
N PRO A 134 -4.49 -6.71 -8.96
CA PRO A 134 -3.03 -6.71 -9.00
C PRO A 134 -2.50 -5.49 -9.74
N VAL A 135 -1.26 -5.09 -9.47
CA VAL A 135 -0.63 -3.94 -10.11
C VAL A 135 0.52 -4.38 -11.01
N LEU A 136 0.53 -3.89 -12.24
CA LEU A 136 1.68 -3.93 -13.12
C LEU A 136 2.45 -2.61 -12.99
N ASP A 137 3.66 -2.68 -12.47
CA ASP A 137 4.59 -1.54 -12.34
C ASP A 137 5.38 -1.40 -13.64
N ALA A 138 4.98 -0.41 -14.45
CA ALA A 138 5.53 -0.12 -15.78
C ALA A 138 6.24 1.24 -15.78
N GLU A 139 7.53 1.21 -15.55
CA GLU A 139 8.44 2.35 -15.60
C GLU A 139 9.79 1.96 -16.21
N TRP A 140 10.59 2.94 -16.65
CA TRP A 140 11.93 2.64 -17.12
C TRP A 140 12.88 2.32 -15.97
N ASN A 141 13.55 1.16 -16.05
CA ASN A 141 14.53 0.74 -15.04
C ASN A 141 15.96 1.10 -15.45
N THR A 142 16.21 2.34 -15.82
CA THR A 142 17.51 2.79 -16.35
C THR A 142 18.65 2.74 -15.33
N SER A 143 18.34 2.71 -14.04
CA SER A 143 19.31 2.56 -12.95
C SER A 143 19.67 1.10 -12.64
N SER A 144 18.99 0.12 -13.24
CA SER A 144 19.25 -1.29 -13.04
C SER A 144 20.64 -1.66 -13.57
N LYS A 145 21.36 -2.44 -12.77
CA LYS A 145 22.66 -2.97 -13.19
C LYS A 145 22.55 -4.14 -14.18
N THR A 146 21.42 -4.82 -14.18
CA THR A 146 21.19 -6.05 -14.95
C THR A 146 20.27 -5.84 -16.14
N CYS A 147 19.37 -4.86 -16.08
CA CYS A 147 18.36 -4.60 -17.11
C CYS A 147 18.10 -3.09 -17.35
N PRO A 148 19.13 -2.28 -17.67
CA PRO A 148 18.97 -0.82 -17.84
C PRO A 148 18.38 -0.42 -19.21
N LYS A 149 18.16 -1.38 -20.10
CA LYS A 149 17.82 -1.12 -21.50
C LYS A 149 16.38 -0.62 -21.63
N LYS A 150 16.19 0.49 -22.37
CA LYS A 150 14.91 0.85 -22.96
C LYS A 150 14.69 0.08 -24.25
N ILE A 151 13.43 -0.23 -24.53
CA ILE A 151 12.98 -0.89 -25.77
C ILE A 151 12.07 0.07 -26.55
N SER A 152 11.63 -0.32 -27.73
CA SER A 152 10.68 0.48 -28.52
C SER A 152 9.35 0.62 -27.78
N ARG A 153 8.59 1.68 -28.11
CA ARG A 153 7.22 1.89 -27.58
C ARG A 153 6.30 0.69 -27.90
N GLU A 154 6.40 0.17 -29.12
CA GLU A 154 5.60 -0.96 -29.57
C GLU A 154 5.92 -2.22 -28.75
N ASP A 155 7.20 -2.61 -28.64
CA ASP A 155 7.62 -3.74 -27.82
C ASP A 155 7.20 -3.61 -26.36
N ALA A 156 7.26 -2.37 -25.81
CA ALA A 156 6.87 -2.11 -24.44
C ALA A 156 5.36 -2.32 -24.24
N LEU A 157 4.54 -1.79 -25.15
CA LEU A 157 3.09 -1.98 -25.13
C LEU A 157 2.69 -3.45 -25.28
N ASP A 158 3.36 -4.20 -26.15
CA ASP A 158 3.09 -5.63 -26.31
C ASP A 158 3.42 -6.42 -25.04
N LYS A 159 4.57 -6.15 -24.40
CA LYS A 159 4.89 -6.77 -23.12
C LYS A 159 3.88 -6.42 -22.03
N ILE A 160 3.46 -5.17 -21.93
CA ILE A 160 2.44 -4.71 -20.99
C ILE A 160 1.13 -5.47 -21.20
N LYS A 161 0.65 -5.55 -22.45
CA LYS A 161 -0.61 -6.26 -22.77
C LYS A 161 -0.55 -7.73 -22.39
N ILE A 162 0.56 -8.42 -22.65
CA ILE A 162 0.76 -9.83 -22.25
C ILE A 162 0.69 -9.97 -20.73
N MET A 163 1.38 -9.11 -19.99
CA MET A 163 1.37 -9.13 -18.52
C MET A 163 -0.03 -8.87 -17.97
N LEU A 164 -0.70 -7.81 -18.45
CA LEU A 164 -2.04 -7.45 -17.99
C LEU A 164 -3.04 -8.59 -18.22
N ALA A 165 -3.03 -9.20 -19.40
CA ALA A 165 -3.90 -10.33 -19.72
C ALA A 165 -3.64 -11.55 -18.80
N ALA A 166 -2.38 -11.86 -18.53
CA ALA A 166 -2.02 -12.96 -17.65
C ALA A 166 -2.42 -12.70 -16.20
N MET A 167 -2.18 -11.50 -15.69
CA MET A 167 -2.56 -11.09 -14.34
C MET A 167 -4.08 -11.09 -14.15
N GLU A 168 -4.84 -10.61 -15.15
CA GLU A 168 -6.30 -10.63 -15.13
C GLU A 168 -6.83 -12.06 -15.15
N SER A 169 -6.31 -12.91 -16.04
CA SER A 169 -6.70 -14.33 -16.11
C SER A 169 -6.44 -15.08 -14.81
N HIS A 170 -5.30 -14.78 -14.15
CA HIS A 170 -4.90 -15.43 -12.91
C HIS A 170 -5.75 -15.02 -11.71
N THR A 171 -6.04 -13.71 -11.58
CA THR A 171 -6.70 -13.15 -10.38
C THR A 171 -8.21 -12.96 -10.57
N GLY A 172 -8.71 -13.02 -11.80
CA GLY A 172 -10.10 -12.66 -12.14
C GLY A 172 -10.41 -11.17 -12.03
N LYS A 173 -9.37 -10.31 -11.89
CA LYS A 173 -9.52 -8.87 -11.68
C LYS A 173 -8.69 -8.11 -12.70
N LYS A 174 -9.28 -7.09 -13.33
CA LYS A 174 -8.59 -6.21 -14.27
C LYS A 174 -7.47 -5.46 -13.55
N PRO A 175 -6.19 -5.62 -13.97
CA PRO A 175 -5.06 -5.03 -13.26
C PRO A 175 -5.06 -3.50 -13.25
N ILE A 176 -4.35 -2.93 -12.29
CA ILE A 176 -4.01 -1.51 -12.22
C ILE A 176 -2.62 -1.32 -12.84
N ILE A 177 -2.41 -0.22 -13.55
CA ILE A 177 -1.12 0.14 -14.12
C ILE A 177 -0.48 1.24 -13.27
N TYR A 178 0.68 0.95 -12.65
CA TYR A 178 1.52 2.00 -12.06
C TYR A 178 2.49 2.50 -13.11
N THR A 179 2.77 3.83 -13.08
CA THR A 179 3.74 4.44 -13.97
C THR A 179 4.26 5.78 -13.46
N ASP A 180 5.44 6.17 -13.95
CA ASP A 180 6.02 7.49 -13.76
C ASP A 180 5.74 8.44 -14.95
N PRO A 181 5.99 9.77 -14.79
CA PRO A 181 5.72 10.74 -15.87
C PRO A 181 6.56 10.50 -17.13
N ALA A 182 7.77 9.97 -17.00
CA ALA A 182 8.65 9.77 -18.16
C ALA A 182 8.16 8.60 -19.01
N PHE A 183 7.91 7.46 -18.36
CA PHE A 183 7.39 6.28 -19.05
C PHE A 183 6.00 6.52 -19.63
N HIS A 184 5.11 7.19 -18.89
CA HIS A 184 3.79 7.52 -19.40
C HIS A 184 3.86 8.32 -20.69
N ARG A 185 4.64 9.40 -20.72
CA ARG A 185 4.80 10.23 -21.91
C ARG A 185 5.41 9.48 -23.10
N GLU A 186 6.38 8.60 -22.83
CA GLU A 186 7.11 7.90 -23.89
C GLU A 186 6.33 6.70 -24.44
N VAL A 187 5.52 6.04 -23.59
CA VAL A 187 4.89 4.75 -23.93
C VAL A 187 3.37 4.76 -23.80
N LEU A 188 2.83 5.27 -22.69
CA LEU A 188 1.44 5.06 -22.33
C LEU A 188 0.48 6.19 -22.72
N GLU A 189 0.99 7.33 -23.21
CA GLU A 189 0.13 8.45 -23.59
C GLU A 189 -0.86 8.02 -24.69
N GLY A 190 -2.17 8.20 -24.41
CA GLY A 190 -3.26 7.76 -25.29
C GLY A 190 -3.62 6.27 -25.23
N GLU A 191 -2.80 5.44 -24.57
CA GLU A 191 -2.97 3.97 -24.53
C GLU A 191 -3.69 3.50 -23.28
N LEU A 192 -4.30 2.30 -23.34
CA LEU A 192 -4.86 1.55 -22.20
C LEU A 192 -5.83 2.39 -21.35
N THR A 193 -6.64 3.25 -21.99
CA THR A 193 -7.51 4.22 -21.32
C THR A 193 -8.65 3.60 -20.52
N ASP A 194 -8.91 2.33 -20.69
CA ASP A 194 -9.91 1.51 -19.99
C ASP A 194 -9.37 0.81 -18.73
N TYR A 195 -8.07 1.00 -18.42
CA TYR A 195 -7.45 0.54 -17.18
C TYR A 195 -7.48 1.61 -16.08
N HIS A 196 -7.42 1.16 -14.84
CA HIS A 196 -7.15 2.03 -13.70
C HIS A 196 -5.65 2.34 -13.62
N PHE A 197 -5.33 3.59 -13.28
CA PHE A 197 -3.95 4.03 -13.15
C PHE A 197 -3.62 4.43 -11.72
N TRP A 198 -2.44 4.00 -11.29
CA TRP A 198 -1.73 4.49 -10.12
C TRP A 198 -0.55 5.33 -10.62
N LEU A 199 -0.63 6.64 -10.45
CA LEU A 199 0.32 7.59 -11.02
C LEU A 199 1.29 8.13 -9.98
N ARG A 200 2.58 8.14 -10.32
CA ARG A 200 3.63 8.75 -9.51
C ARG A 200 3.75 10.23 -9.82
N SER A 201 3.49 11.11 -8.84
CA SER A 201 3.75 12.54 -8.96
C SER A 201 4.05 13.12 -7.58
N VAL A 202 5.33 13.35 -7.29
CA VAL A 202 5.81 13.69 -5.94
C VAL A 202 6.10 15.19 -5.75
N ALA A 203 5.79 16.01 -6.77
CA ALA A 203 6.06 17.45 -6.73
C ALA A 203 4.97 18.30 -7.42
N ALA A 204 3.90 17.67 -7.90
CA ALA A 204 2.77 18.33 -8.54
C ALA A 204 1.54 17.42 -8.52
N GLU A 205 0.36 17.99 -8.78
CA GLU A 205 -0.86 17.21 -9.00
C GLU A 205 -0.73 16.29 -10.23
N PRO A 206 -1.34 15.10 -10.25
CA PRO A 206 -1.25 14.18 -11.39
C PRO A 206 -1.71 14.83 -12.71
N GLN A 207 -2.78 15.63 -12.70
CA GLN A 207 -3.29 16.30 -13.91
C GLN A 207 -2.30 17.25 -14.57
N ASP A 208 -1.33 17.78 -13.79
CA ASP A 208 -0.28 18.66 -14.32
C ASP A 208 0.84 17.90 -15.03
N LYS A 209 0.96 16.60 -14.74
CA LYS A 209 2.02 15.73 -15.28
C LYS A 209 1.53 14.73 -16.31
N TYR A 210 0.25 14.38 -16.26
CA TYR A 210 -0.36 13.31 -17.06
C TYR A 210 -1.61 13.86 -17.78
N THR A 211 -1.39 14.73 -18.76
CA THR A 211 -2.46 15.43 -19.49
C THR A 211 -3.52 14.46 -20.02
N GLY A 212 -4.78 14.68 -19.63
CA GLY A 212 -5.91 13.87 -20.07
C GLY A 212 -5.99 12.46 -19.48
N ARG A 213 -5.04 12.03 -18.63
CA ARG A 213 -5.08 10.73 -17.97
C ARG A 213 -5.93 10.78 -16.71
N ARG A 214 -6.98 9.97 -16.66
CA ARG A 214 -7.69 9.70 -15.39
C ARG A 214 -6.84 8.79 -14.52
N TRP A 215 -6.89 9.03 -13.22
CA TRP A 215 -6.17 8.22 -12.24
C TRP A 215 -7.10 7.73 -11.12
N THR A 216 -6.73 6.62 -10.51
CA THR A 216 -7.46 6.00 -9.40
C THR A 216 -6.63 6.09 -8.11
N PHE A 217 -5.32 5.93 -8.23
CA PHE A 217 -4.39 6.07 -7.12
C PHE A 217 -3.26 7.03 -7.50
N TRP A 218 -2.73 7.69 -6.50
CA TRP A 218 -1.65 8.65 -6.68
C TRP A 218 -0.56 8.43 -5.62
N GLN A 219 0.67 8.09 -6.04
CA GLN A 219 1.86 8.08 -5.20
C GLN A 219 2.41 9.51 -5.16
N PHE A 220 2.24 10.16 -4.01
CA PHE A 220 2.50 11.60 -3.88
C PHE A 220 3.77 11.94 -3.10
N THR A 221 4.37 10.98 -2.38
CA THR A 221 5.65 11.17 -1.70
C THR A 221 6.39 9.85 -1.50
N THR A 222 7.73 9.93 -1.52
CA THR A 222 8.67 8.85 -1.22
C THR A 222 9.39 9.08 0.12
N THR A 223 8.94 10.05 0.89
CA THR A 223 9.55 10.41 2.18
C THR A 223 8.55 10.34 3.34
N GLY A 224 7.49 9.56 3.15
CA GLY A 224 6.46 9.34 4.15
C GLY A 224 6.99 8.72 5.44
N LYS A 225 6.33 9.04 6.54
CA LYS A 225 6.51 8.41 7.85
C LYS A 225 5.18 7.85 8.31
N VAL A 226 5.16 6.55 8.55
CA VAL A 226 3.98 5.82 8.97
C VAL A 226 4.30 5.11 10.28
N PRO A 227 3.51 5.31 11.34
CA PRO A 227 3.67 4.55 12.58
C PRO A 227 3.58 3.05 12.31
N GLY A 228 4.56 2.30 12.82
CA GLY A 228 4.69 0.86 12.52
C GLY A 228 5.73 0.54 11.45
N ILE A 229 6.30 1.57 10.78
CA ILE A 229 7.39 1.42 9.80
C ILE A 229 8.60 2.21 10.28
N ALA A 230 9.76 1.57 10.38
CA ALA A 230 10.96 2.18 10.95
C ALA A 230 11.60 3.26 10.05
N GLY A 231 11.49 3.13 8.74
CA GLY A 231 12.11 3.98 7.75
C GLY A 231 11.16 4.96 7.06
N ARG A 232 11.57 5.36 5.86
CA ARG A 232 10.71 6.07 4.92
C ARG A 232 9.86 5.06 4.15
N VAL A 233 8.67 5.49 3.79
CA VAL A 233 7.73 4.70 2.99
C VAL A 233 7.04 5.61 1.98
N ASP A 234 6.76 5.08 0.83
CA ASP A 234 6.02 5.76 -0.21
C ASP A 234 4.54 5.82 0.20
N ARG A 235 3.94 7.02 0.10
CA ARG A 235 2.54 7.22 0.47
C ARG A 235 1.69 7.50 -0.74
N ASN A 236 0.49 6.97 -0.66
CA ASN A 236 -0.48 6.97 -1.72
C ASN A 236 -1.83 7.50 -1.25
N VAL A 237 -2.64 7.97 -2.17
CA VAL A 237 -4.04 8.30 -1.94
C VAL A 237 -4.92 7.65 -3.01
N TYR A 238 -6.15 7.35 -2.63
CA TYR A 238 -7.22 6.98 -3.57
C TYR A 238 -7.96 8.24 -4.03
N GLY A 239 -8.26 8.31 -5.32
CA GLY A 239 -8.83 9.51 -5.97
C GLY A 239 -10.33 9.72 -5.76
N GLY A 240 -11.05 8.77 -5.18
CA GLY A 240 -12.45 8.88 -4.81
C GLY A 240 -12.65 9.30 -3.35
N ASP A 241 -13.91 9.42 -2.95
CA ASP A 241 -14.29 9.67 -1.56
C ASP A 241 -14.45 8.37 -0.73
N ASP A 242 -14.83 8.50 0.54
CA ASP A 242 -15.03 7.35 1.45
C ASP A 242 -16.13 6.41 0.95
N ALA A 243 -17.22 6.94 0.39
CA ALA A 243 -18.32 6.13 -0.12
C ALA A 243 -17.93 5.36 -1.39
N ASP A 244 -17.10 5.96 -2.24
CA ASP A 244 -16.50 5.27 -3.39
C ASP A 244 -15.57 4.15 -2.93
N TRP A 245 -14.75 4.41 -1.91
CA TRP A 245 -13.85 3.42 -1.34
C TRP A 245 -14.62 2.24 -0.73
N ASP A 246 -15.67 2.51 0.03
CA ASP A 246 -16.52 1.47 0.59
C ASP A 246 -17.17 0.62 -0.50
N ARG A 247 -17.59 1.21 -1.64
CA ARG A 247 -18.07 0.44 -2.81
C ARG A 247 -16.99 -0.44 -3.42
N VAL A 248 -15.75 0.05 -3.52
CA VAL A 248 -14.61 -0.77 -3.97
C VAL A 248 -14.46 -1.97 -3.06
N LEU A 249 -14.41 -1.78 -1.75
CA LEU A 249 -14.28 -2.87 -0.79
C LEU A 249 -15.47 -3.84 -0.86
N GLN A 250 -16.70 -3.34 -0.89
CA GLN A 250 -17.90 -4.17 -1.01
C GLN A 250 -17.89 -5.02 -2.28
N SER A 251 -17.41 -4.47 -3.41
CA SER A 251 -17.30 -5.21 -4.66
C SER A 251 -16.34 -6.40 -4.59
N LEU A 252 -15.35 -6.35 -3.70
CA LEU A 252 -14.42 -7.46 -3.43
C LEU A 252 -15.10 -8.58 -2.63
N PHE A 253 -16.02 -8.23 -1.71
CA PHE A 253 -16.72 -9.21 -0.87
C PHE A 253 -17.99 -9.78 -1.52
N ALA A 254 -18.62 -9.05 -2.45
CA ALA A 254 -19.86 -9.46 -3.09
C ALA A 254 -19.70 -10.60 -4.14
N ARG A 255 -18.46 -10.96 -4.49
CA ARG A 255 -18.15 -12.01 -5.49
C ARG A 255 -17.89 -13.40 -4.89
N ARG A 256 -18.35 -13.64 -3.67
CA ARG A 256 -18.28 -14.95 -3.00
C ARG A 256 -19.42 -15.87 -3.42
#